data_72cda69111b54ba165eed1220ecf2609
#
_entry.id   72cda69111b54ba165eed1220ecf2609
#
_cell.length_a   1.000
_cell.length_b   1.000
_cell.length_c   1.000
_cell.angle_alpha   90.00
_cell.angle_beta   90.00
_cell.angle_gamma   90.00
#
_symmetry.space_group_name_H-M   'P 1'
#
loop_
_entity.id
_entity.type
_entity.pdbx_description
1 polymer ?
#
loop_
_entity_poly.entity_id
_entity_poly.type
_entity_poly.pdbx_seq_one_letter_code
_entity_poly.pdbx_strand_id
1 'polypeptide(L)'
;MTSTRLFACYAAILGTFPYLTLKITWLTGGTLGLTDPAFVHSPLLFVGNLVTAAMDATAIVLAFALTYPWGRRIPAPLVLFPAWVGTGLLGPIVLVSPVIGVDLFAVPHGELPLQDWVWGVVYGGFAWQGIALLTAFVFYARDRWPALRSGRHEPRGTALGWLASGAAIATALPHLAWAFGSTFALVPGRTGTMSSHVMDGVFGLLTLLAVLASATGGALWPRLVVVWLGTGSMFGWGAWMLFATLTGGPLAAGSTLIQAGVYTVQIGAAVAVLAGVRQVSYRGSRSGTDALALAAR
;
A
#
# COMPACT_ATOMS: atom_id res chain seq x y z
N MET A 1 -15.15 -1.78 23.90
CA MET A 1 -14.55 -1.08 22.75
C MET A 1 -14.34 0.36 23.14
N THR A 2 -13.17 0.95 22.86
CA THR A 2 -12.90 2.37 23.14
C THR A 2 -13.53 3.25 22.06
N SER A 3 -13.99 4.46 22.43
CA SER A 3 -14.53 5.45 21.49
C SER A 3 -13.57 5.76 20.31
N THR A 4 -12.27 5.81 20.58
CA THR A 4 -11.24 6.03 19.56
C THR A 4 -11.20 4.95 18.48
N ARG A 5 -11.43 3.68 18.83
CA ARG A 5 -11.47 2.58 17.85
C ARG A 5 -12.69 2.66 16.95
N LEU A 6 -13.83 2.99 17.54
CA LEU A 6 -15.06 3.21 16.76
C LEU A 6 -14.90 4.41 15.84
N PHE A 7 -14.32 5.50 16.33
CA PHE A 7 -14.02 6.65 15.51
C PHE A 7 -13.12 6.30 14.32
N ALA A 8 -12.00 5.59 14.55
CA ALA A 8 -11.11 5.17 13.46
C ALA A 8 -11.81 4.28 12.43
N CYS A 9 -12.69 3.36 12.88
CA CYS A 9 -13.47 2.50 12.00
C CYS A 9 -14.39 3.32 11.08
N TYR A 10 -15.24 4.15 11.68
CA TYR A 10 -16.21 4.94 10.91
C TYR A 10 -15.53 6.03 10.09
N ALA A 11 -14.44 6.61 10.55
CA ALA A 11 -13.63 7.52 9.78
C ALA A 11 -13.05 6.85 8.52
N ALA A 12 -12.53 5.62 8.65
CA ALA A 12 -12.04 4.84 7.50
C ALA A 12 -13.17 4.58 6.49
N ILE A 13 -14.35 4.18 6.97
CA ILE A 13 -15.53 3.94 6.12
C ILE A 13 -16.00 5.22 5.44
N LEU A 14 -16.12 6.33 6.18
CA LEU A 14 -16.52 7.62 5.62
C LEU A 14 -15.57 8.10 4.52
N GLY A 15 -14.27 7.82 4.65
CA GLY A 15 -13.28 8.16 3.64
C GLY A 15 -13.46 7.44 2.30
N THR A 16 -14.15 6.28 2.28
CA THR A 16 -14.45 5.56 1.04
C THR A 16 -15.65 6.12 0.28
N PHE A 17 -16.62 6.71 0.97
CA PHE A 17 -17.91 7.08 0.38
C PHE A 17 -17.81 8.01 -0.83
N PRO A 18 -17.07 9.14 -0.79
CA PRO A 18 -17.07 10.07 -1.92
C PRO A 18 -16.57 9.41 -3.21
N TYR A 19 -15.46 8.67 -3.12
CA TYR A 19 -14.90 8.00 -4.29
C TYR A 19 -15.70 6.77 -4.71
N LEU A 20 -16.23 6.00 -3.76
CA LEU A 20 -17.11 4.87 -4.06
C LEU A 20 -18.40 5.34 -4.76
N THR A 21 -18.95 6.49 -4.37
CA THR A 21 -20.10 7.09 -5.06
C THR A 21 -19.79 7.40 -6.52
N LEU A 22 -18.62 8.00 -6.80
CA LEU A 22 -18.18 8.25 -8.18
C LEU A 22 -18.07 6.93 -8.97
N LYS A 23 -17.44 5.92 -8.41
CA LYS A 23 -17.30 4.60 -9.05
C LYS A 23 -18.65 3.94 -9.38
N ILE A 24 -19.57 3.96 -8.42
CA ILE A 24 -20.93 3.43 -8.64
C ILE A 24 -21.62 4.23 -9.76
N THR A 25 -21.50 5.55 -9.74
CA THR A 25 -22.05 6.42 -10.79
C THR A 25 -21.49 6.03 -12.17
N TRP A 26 -20.17 5.88 -12.31
CA TRP A 26 -19.54 5.50 -13.57
C TRP A 26 -19.86 4.06 -14.00
N LEU A 27 -19.91 3.11 -13.08
CA LEU A 27 -20.27 1.72 -13.36
C LEU A 27 -21.74 1.56 -13.81
N THR A 28 -22.61 2.50 -13.42
CA THR A 28 -24.03 2.54 -13.84
C THR A 28 -24.30 3.43 -15.04
N GLY A 29 -23.25 3.96 -15.69
CA GLY A 29 -23.38 4.79 -16.89
C GLY A 29 -23.52 6.30 -16.63
N GLY A 30 -23.43 6.75 -15.39
CA GLY A 30 -23.44 8.18 -15.06
C GLY A 30 -22.10 8.84 -15.38
N THR A 31 -22.12 10.13 -15.71
CA THR A 31 -20.97 10.89 -16.23
C THR A 31 -20.46 11.96 -15.27
N LEU A 32 -20.84 11.91 -14.01
CA LEU A 32 -20.43 12.90 -12.99
C LEU A 32 -18.91 12.98 -12.89
N GLY A 33 -18.36 14.18 -13.04
CA GLY A 33 -16.92 14.43 -12.96
C GLY A 33 -16.12 14.02 -14.20
N LEU A 34 -16.75 13.53 -15.28
CA LEU A 34 -16.10 13.31 -16.56
C LEU A 34 -16.11 14.62 -17.38
N THR A 35 -14.99 14.93 -18.06
CA THR A 35 -14.90 15.99 -19.06
C THR A 35 -15.34 15.52 -20.44
N ASP A 36 -15.20 14.20 -20.71
CA ASP A 36 -15.75 13.52 -21.90
C ASP A 36 -16.77 12.46 -21.46
N PRO A 37 -18.07 12.68 -21.66
CA PRO A 37 -19.11 11.69 -21.33
C PRO A 37 -18.96 10.36 -22.03
N ALA A 38 -18.37 10.31 -23.25
CA ALA A 38 -18.18 9.06 -23.98
C ALA A 38 -17.22 8.10 -23.27
N PHE A 39 -16.34 8.62 -22.42
CA PHE A 39 -15.37 7.83 -21.65
C PHE A 39 -16.03 6.85 -20.68
N VAL A 40 -17.28 7.09 -20.25
CA VAL A 40 -18.01 6.16 -19.36
C VAL A 40 -18.18 4.77 -19.98
N HIS A 41 -18.21 4.69 -21.32
CA HIS A 41 -18.32 3.42 -22.06
C HIS A 41 -16.96 2.72 -22.30
N SER A 42 -15.86 3.30 -21.83
CA SER A 42 -14.54 2.70 -21.98
C SER A 42 -14.43 1.42 -21.14
N PRO A 43 -14.08 0.27 -21.75
CA PRO A 43 -13.83 -0.97 -21.00
C PRO A 43 -12.77 -0.80 -19.91
N LEU A 44 -11.79 0.07 -20.16
CA LEU A 44 -10.73 0.38 -19.22
C LEU A 44 -11.25 1.09 -17.95
N LEU A 45 -12.13 2.10 -18.12
CA LEU A 45 -12.80 2.77 -17.02
C LEU A 45 -13.66 1.78 -16.23
N PHE A 46 -14.41 0.94 -16.92
CA PHE A 46 -15.27 -0.06 -16.29
C PHE A 46 -14.46 -1.04 -15.42
N VAL A 47 -13.43 -1.69 -15.99
CA VAL A 47 -12.59 -2.66 -15.26
C VAL A 47 -11.84 -1.99 -14.11
N GLY A 48 -11.25 -0.81 -14.34
CA GLY A 48 -10.54 -0.06 -13.32
C GLY A 48 -11.44 0.31 -12.13
N ASN A 49 -12.67 0.77 -12.41
CA ASN A 49 -13.64 1.11 -11.36
C ASN A 49 -14.17 -0.14 -10.65
N LEU A 50 -14.38 -1.24 -11.33
CA LEU A 50 -14.82 -2.49 -10.71
C LEU A 50 -13.76 -3.01 -9.72
N VAL A 51 -12.49 -3.06 -10.14
CA VAL A 51 -11.38 -3.48 -9.29
C VAL A 51 -11.24 -2.57 -8.07
N THR A 52 -11.20 -1.26 -8.29
CA THR A 52 -11.02 -0.31 -7.18
C THR A 52 -12.25 -0.20 -6.28
N ALA A 53 -13.48 -0.41 -6.78
CA ALA A 53 -14.68 -0.53 -5.95
C ALA A 53 -14.64 -1.80 -5.08
N ALA A 54 -14.15 -2.92 -5.61
CA ALA A 54 -13.95 -4.13 -4.81
C ALA A 54 -12.88 -3.92 -3.71
N MET A 55 -11.83 -3.13 -4.00
CA MET A 55 -10.84 -2.74 -2.98
C MET A 55 -11.46 -1.88 -1.89
N ASP A 56 -12.32 -0.92 -2.22
CA ASP A 56 -13.03 -0.09 -1.23
C ASP A 56 -14.00 -0.93 -0.39
N ALA A 57 -14.75 -1.85 -1.00
CA ALA A 57 -15.61 -2.78 -0.28
C ALA A 57 -14.79 -3.64 0.71
N THR A 58 -13.62 -4.12 0.27
CA THR A 58 -12.68 -4.87 1.12
C THR A 58 -12.18 -4.00 2.28
N ALA A 59 -11.87 -2.74 2.04
CA ALA A 59 -11.42 -1.80 3.07
C ALA A 59 -12.53 -1.52 4.12
N ILE A 60 -13.79 -1.44 3.71
CA ILE A 60 -14.95 -1.32 4.63
C ILE A 60 -15.06 -2.56 5.52
N VAL A 61 -15.05 -3.76 4.93
CA VAL A 61 -15.10 -5.02 5.68
C VAL A 61 -13.90 -5.13 6.63
N LEU A 62 -12.72 -4.73 6.15
CA LEU A 62 -11.50 -4.71 6.95
C LEU A 62 -11.60 -3.73 8.12
N ALA A 63 -12.11 -2.52 7.94
CA ALA A 63 -12.32 -1.55 9.01
C ALA A 63 -13.21 -2.13 10.13
N PHE A 64 -14.28 -2.83 9.78
CA PHE A 64 -15.11 -3.56 10.73
C PHE A 64 -14.33 -4.70 11.40
N ALA A 65 -13.64 -5.53 10.65
CA ALA A 65 -12.87 -6.65 11.19
C ALA A 65 -11.75 -6.22 12.14
N LEU A 66 -11.09 -5.09 11.87
CA LEU A 66 -10.07 -4.52 12.74
C LEU A 66 -10.65 -3.94 14.05
N THR A 67 -11.94 -3.64 14.07
CA THR A 67 -12.56 -2.91 15.18
C THR A 67 -13.43 -3.82 16.06
N TYR A 68 -14.24 -4.67 15.46
CA TYR A 68 -15.21 -5.48 16.17
C TYR A 68 -14.62 -6.83 16.64
N PRO A 69 -15.18 -7.43 17.74
CA PRO A 69 -14.64 -8.67 18.32
C PRO A 69 -14.60 -9.87 17.36
N TRP A 70 -15.54 -9.94 16.41
CA TRP A 70 -15.60 -11.03 15.44
C TRP A 70 -14.36 -11.09 14.54
N GLY A 71 -13.73 -9.93 14.24
CA GLY A 71 -12.53 -9.89 13.43
C GLY A 71 -11.32 -10.60 14.05
N ARG A 72 -11.29 -10.75 15.39
CA ARG A 72 -10.26 -11.54 16.07
C ARG A 72 -10.45 -13.05 15.94
N ARG A 73 -11.67 -13.48 15.58
CA ARG A 73 -11.99 -14.91 15.32
C ARG A 73 -11.62 -15.33 13.90
N ILE A 74 -11.42 -14.37 13.00
CA ILE A 74 -10.98 -14.66 11.63
C ILE A 74 -9.51 -15.14 11.67
N PRO A 75 -9.14 -16.18 10.87
CA PRO A 75 -7.75 -16.57 10.71
C PRO A 75 -6.86 -15.37 10.36
N ALA A 76 -5.74 -15.23 11.07
CA ALA A 76 -4.87 -14.05 10.94
C ALA A 76 -4.48 -13.71 9.50
N PRO A 77 -4.12 -14.66 8.61
CA PRO A 77 -3.76 -14.34 7.23
C PRO A 77 -4.87 -13.63 6.44
N LEU A 78 -6.15 -13.97 6.68
CA LEU A 78 -7.29 -13.38 5.97
C LEU A 78 -7.54 -11.91 6.36
N VAL A 79 -7.10 -11.48 7.55
CA VAL A 79 -7.16 -10.08 7.96
C VAL A 79 -5.86 -9.37 7.63
N LEU A 80 -4.72 -10.04 7.86
CA LEU A 80 -3.40 -9.44 7.68
C LEU A 80 -3.08 -9.17 6.22
N PHE A 81 -3.45 -10.07 5.29
CA PHE A 81 -3.14 -9.86 3.88
C PHE A 81 -3.81 -8.60 3.31
N PRO A 82 -5.14 -8.41 3.39
CA PRO A 82 -5.77 -7.19 2.91
C PRO A 82 -5.33 -5.95 3.72
N ALA A 83 -5.05 -6.08 5.02
CA ALA A 83 -4.49 -4.98 5.81
C ALA A 83 -3.10 -4.58 5.31
N TRP A 84 -2.24 -5.54 4.99
CA TRP A 84 -0.90 -5.31 4.48
C TRP A 84 -0.93 -4.63 3.11
N VAL A 85 -1.76 -5.12 2.19
CA VAL A 85 -1.94 -4.50 0.87
C VAL A 85 -2.53 -3.10 1.01
N GLY A 86 -3.63 -2.94 1.76
CA GLY A 86 -4.30 -1.66 1.92
C GLY A 86 -3.42 -0.60 2.60
N THR A 87 -2.72 -0.96 3.69
CA THR A 87 -1.79 -0.03 4.35
C THR A 87 -0.56 0.25 3.50
N GLY A 88 -0.11 -0.71 2.69
CA GLY A 88 0.98 -0.54 1.74
C GLY A 88 0.64 0.39 0.58
N LEU A 89 -0.58 0.35 0.07
CA LEU A 89 -1.07 1.27 -0.96
C LEU A 89 -1.32 2.68 -0.42
N LEU A 90 -1.99 2.78 0.73
CA LEU A 90 -2.41 4.07 1.28
C LEU A 90 -1.29 4.79 2.05
N GLY A 91 -0.35 4.05 2.65
CA GLY A 91 0.74 4.66 3.42
C GLY A 91 1.58 5.67 2.66
N PRO A 92 2.10 5.35 1.45
CA PRO A 92 2.81 6.30 0.62
C PRO A 92 1.95 7.52 0.23
N ILE A 93 0.66 7.32 -0.08
CA ILE A 93 -0.25 8.43 -0.39
C ILE A 93 -0.37 9.37 0.82
N VAL A 94 -0.53 8.83 2.03
CA VAL A 94 -0.57 9.65 3.25
C VAL A 94 0.72 10.48 3.41
N LEU A 95 1.88 9.88 3.18
CA LEU A 95 3.17 10.57 3.30
C LEU A 95 3.34 11.67 2.25
N VAL A 96 2.85 11.45 1.05
CA VAL A 96 2.99 12.38 -0.10
C VAL A 96 1.80 13.35 -0.21
N SER A 97 0.71 13.14 0.54
CA SER A 97 -0.50 13.94 0.44
C SER A 97 -0.31 15.46 0.50
N PRO A 98 0.63 16.04 1.29
CA PRO A 98 0.88 17.48 1.24
C PRO A 98 1.39 17.96 -0.13
N VAL A 99 2.26 17.17 -0.77
CA VAL A 99 2.81 17.50 -2.09
C VAL A 99 1.77 17.27 -3.18
N ILE A 100 0.99 16.18 -3.09
CA ILE A 100 -0.16 15.94 -3.97
C ILE A 100 -1.12 17.13 -3.90
N GLY A 101 -1.41 17.64 -2.71
CA GLY A 101 -2.25 18.82 -2.52
C GLY A 101 -1.71 20.05 -3.25
N VAL A 102 -0.40 20.28 -3.24
CA VAL A 102 0.22 21.39 -4.00
C VAL A 102 0.07 21.18 -5.51
N ASP A 103 0.38 19.98 -6.02
CA ASP A 103 0.27 19.66 -7.44
C ASP A 103 -1.18 19.79 -7.93
N LEU A 104 -2.17 19.43 -7.10
CA LEU A 104 -3.60 19.57 -7.43
C LEU A 104 -4.02 21.01 -7.75
N PHE A 105 -3.28 22.02 -7.29
CA PHE A 105 -3.54 23.43 -7.60
C PHE A 105 -2.58 24.02 -8.62
N ALA A 106 -1.43 23.39 -8.85
CA ALA A 106 -0.34 23.96 -9.64
C ALA A 106 -0.23 23.42 -11.06
N VAL A 107 -0.74 22.21 -11.34
CA VAL A 107 -0.51 21.50 -12.62
C VAL A 107 -1.85 21.02 -13.19
N PRO A 108 -2.10 21.16 -14.50
CA PRO A 108 -3.25 20.54 -15.15
C PRO A 108 -3.21 19.01 -14.95
N HIS A 109 -4.35 18.43 -14.58
CA HIS A 109 -4.42 17.00 -14.27
C HIS A 109 -4.69 16.18 -15.51
N GLY A 110 -3.74 15.35 -15.83
CA GLY A 110 -3.86 14.02 -16.37
C GLY A 110 -4.39 13.83 -17.78
N GLU A 111 -3.96 12.69 -18.27
CA GLU A 111 -4.39 12.07 -19.53
C GLU A 111 -5.81 11.47 -19.44
N LEU A 112 -6.41 11.44 -18.23
CA LEU A 112 -7.77 10.97 -18.03
C LEU A 112 -8.76 12.12 -18.17
N PRO A 113 -9.90 11.92 -18.87
CA PRO A 113 -10.93 12.94 -19.05
C PRO A 113 -11.78 13.11 -17.79
N LEU A 114 -11.13 13.57 -16.70
CA LEU A 114 -11.73 13.84 -15.40
C LEU A 114 -11.64 15.33 -15.07
N GLN A 115 -12.66 15.85 -14.41
CA GLN A 115 -12.65 17.20 -13.88
C GLN A 115 -11.67 17.31 -12.70
N ASP A 116 -11.04 18.48 -12.51
CA ASP A 116 -9.97 18.67 -11.52
C ASP A 116 -10.40 18.34 -10.08
N TRP A 117 -11.64 18.66 -9.69
CA TRP A 117 -12.15 18.35 -8.36
C TRP A 117 -12.20 16.85 -8.04
N VAL A 118 -12.31 15.99 -9.06
CA VAL A 118 -12.34 14.52 -8.90
C VAL A 118 -11.04 14.05 -8.29
N TRP A 119 -9.92 14.60 -8.73
CA TRP A 119 -8.60 14.25 -8.19
C TRP A 119 -8.48 14.62 -6.70
N GLY A 120 -9.01 15.77 -6.31
CA GLY A 120 -9.07 16.19 -4.91
C GLY A 120 -9.89 15.23 -4.04
N VAL A 121 -11.04 14.79 -4.55
CA VAL A 121 -11.88 13.77 -3.87
C VAL A 121 -11.15 12.46 -3.73
N VAL A 122 -10.50 11.97 -4.79
CA VAL A 122 -9.78 10.68 -4.81
C VAL A 122 -8.61 10.70 -3.82
N TYR A 123 -7.67 11.64 -3.98
CA TYR A 123 -6.47 11.65 -3.15
C TYR A 123 -6.74 12.10 -1.71
N GLY A 124 -7.67 13.04 -1.51
CA GLY A 124 -8.13 13.42 -0.18
C GLY A 124 -8.81 12.27 0.55
N GLY A 125 -9.64 11.51 -0.16
CA GLY A 125 -10.27 10.30 0.36
C GLY A 125 -9.25 9.22 0.74
N PHE A 126 -8.27 8.97 -0.12
CA PHE A 126 -7.20 8.00 0.15
C PHE A 126 -6.31 8.40 1.32
N ALA A 127 -5.94 9.68 1.45
CA ALA A 127 -5.15 10.15 2.58
C ALA A 127 -5.93 10.00 3.89
N TRP A 128 -7.20 10.42 3.91
CA TRP A 128 -8.08 10.26 5.07
C TRP A 128 -8.27 8.79 5.46
N GLN A 129 -8.65 7.95 4.49
CA GLN A 129 -8.85 6.51 4.69
C GLN A 129 -7.55 5.84 5.17
N GLY A 130 -6.41 6.22 4.60
CA GLY A 130 -5.10 5.70 4.99
C GLY A 130 -4.78 5.97 6.45
N ILE A 131 -4.95 7.20 6.92
CA ILE A 131 -4.73 7.57 8.32
C ILE A 131 -5.66 6.77 9.24
N ALA A 132 -6.95 6.70 8.91
CA ALA A 132 -7.95 6.04 9.73
C ALA A 132 -7.73 4.51 9.76
N LEU A 133 -7.46 3.88 8.62
CA LEU A 133 -7.23 2.43 8.50
C LEU A 133 -5.91 2.01 9.19
N LEU A 134 -4.83 2.78 9.01
CA LEU A 134 -3.56 2.55 9.72
C LEU A 134 -3.77 2.64 11.23
N THR A 135 -4.53 3.62 11.70
CA THR A 135 -4.87 3.79 13.12
C THR A 135 -5.65 2.58 13.64
N ALA A 136 -6.69 2.15 12.93
CA ALA A 136 -7.48 0.97 13.28
C ALA A 136 -6.62 -0.31 13.32
N PHE A 137 -5.71 -0.47 12.35
CA PHE A 137 -4.80 -1.60 12.30
C PHE A 137 -3.81 -1.62 13.48
N VAL A 138 -3.24 -0.48 13.85
CA VAL A 138 -2.35 -0.38 15.02
C VAL A 138 -3.08 -0.81 16.30
N PHE A 139 -4.31 -0.36 16.54
CA PHE A 139 -5.09 -0.78 17.70
C PHE A 139 -5.40 -2.29 17.67
N TYR A 140 -5.79 -2.80 16.50
CA TYR A 140 -6.05 -4.23 16.33
C TYR A 140 -4.80 -5.08 16.61
N ALA A 141 -3.67 -4.72 16.04
CA ALA A 141 -2.42 -5.46 16.20
C ALA A 141 -1.92 -5.45 17.65
N ARG A 142 -2.04 -4.30 18.35
CA ARG A 142 -1.69 -4.17 19.77
C ARG A 142 -2.53 -5.07 20.67
N ASP A 143 -3.82 -5.24 20.35
CA ASP A 143 -4.72 -6.06 21.16
C ASP A 143 -4.58 -7.55 20.82
N ARG A 144 -4.37 -7.87 19.55
CA ARG A 144 -4.30 -9.26 19.12
C ARG A 144 -2.96 -9.91 19.47
N TRP A 145 -1.86 -9.13 19.44
CA TRP A 145 -0.51 -9.63 19.68
C TRP A 145 0.27 -8.73 20.65
N PRO A 146 -0.14 -8.67 21.93
CA PRO A 146 0.51 -7.79 22.91
C PRO A 146 2.00 -8.11 23.12
N ALA A 147 2.41 -9.36 22.95
CA ALA A 147 3.81 -9.79 23.07
C ALA A 147 4.74 -9.14 22.03
N LEU A 148 4.24 -8.68 20.89
CA LEU A 148 5.06 -7.99 19.88
C LEU A 148 5.61 -6.65 20.39
N ARG A 149 4.99 -6.04 21.39
CA ARG A 149 5.39 -4.74 21.94
C ARG A 149 6.65 -4.81 22.80
N SER A 150 6.84 -5.91 23.52
CA SER A 150 7.99 -6.15 24.40
C SER A 150 9.07 -7.03 23.76
N GLY A 151 8.78 -7.61 22.58
CA GLY A 151 9.71 -8.48 21.87
C GLY A 151 10.93 -7.74 21.32
N ARG A 152 11.99 -8.51 21.10
CA ARG A 152 13.20 -8.06 20.40
C ARG A 152 13.37 -8.84 19.12
N HIS A 153 13.80 -8.15 18.09
CA HIS A 153 14.20 -8.76 16.83
C HIS A 153 15.69 -9.08 16.88
N GLU A 154 16.04 -10.33 16.59
CA GLU A 154 17.42 -10.78 16.42
C GLU A 154 17.57 -11.27 14.99
N PRO A 155 18.23 -10.50 14.12
CA PRO A 155 18.38 -10.90 12.73
C PRO A 155 19.31 -12.11 12.62
N ARG A 156 18.85 -13.12 11.91
CA ARG A 156 19.67 -14.27 11.52
C ARG A 156 19.82 -14.23 10.01
N GLY A 157 21.02 -13.91 9.55
CA GLY A 157 21.33 -13.90 8.13
C GLY A 157 21.11 -15.28 7.52
N THR A 158 20.15 -15.40 6.61
CA THR A 158 19.97 -16.57 5.76
C THR A 158 20.32 -16.20 4.33
N ALA A 159 20.78 -17.15 3.51
CA ALA A 159 21.06 -16.88 2.10
C ALA A 159 19.83 -16.29 1.39
N LEU A 160 18.65 -16.84 1.67
CA LEU A 160 17.39 -16.30 1.13
C LEU A 160 17.11 -14.86 1.60
N GLY A 161 17.39 -14.55 2.86
CA GLY A 161 17.23 -13.19 3.39
C GLY A 161 18.17 -12.19 2.72
N TRP A 162 19.41 -12.56 2.46
CA TRP A 162 20.36 -11.73 1.74
C TRP A 162 19.97 -11.53 0.27
N LEU A 163 19.51 -12.59 -0.41
CA LEU A 163 19.00 -12.49 -1.78
C LEU A 163 17.77 -11.59 -1.87
N ALA A 164 16.83 -11.77 -0.94
CA ALA A 164 15.63 -10.92 -0.88
C ALA A 164 15.97 -9.45 -0.63
N SER A 165 16.92 -9.18 0.28
CA SER A 165 17.40 -7.83 0.56
C SER A 165 18.11 -7.22 -0.65
N GLY A 166 18.96 -7.98 -1.33
CA GLY A 166 19.62 -7.55 -2.56
C GLY A 166 18.62 -7.22 -3.67
N ALA A 167 17.62 -8.08 -3.88
CA ALA A 167 16.54 -7.84 -4.83
C ALA A 167 15.72 -6.59 -4.48
N ALA A 168 15.37 -6.40 -3.20
CA ALA A 168 14.67 -5.21 -2.73
C ALA A 168 15.50 -3.94 -2.98
N ILE A 169 16.79 -3.94 -2.65
CA ILE A 169 17.68 -2.79 -2.92
C ILE A 169 17.76 -2.53 -4.43
N ALA A 170 17.89 -3.57 -5.26
CA ALA A 170 17.94 -3.42 -6.71
C ALA A 170 16.67 -2.75 -7.28
N THR A 171 15.50 -2.96 -6.66
CA THR A 171 14.27 -2.26 -7.06
C THR A 171 14.14 -0.86 -6.45
N ALA A 172 14.76 -0.60 -5.30
CA ALA A 172 14.77 0.73 -4.70
C ALA A 172 15.61 1.75 -5.52
N LEU A 173 16.70 1.29 -6.15
CA LEU A 173 17.59 2.17 -6.91
C LEU A 173 16.90 2.89 -8.08
N PRO A 174 16.13 2.22 -8.98
CA PRO A 174 15.36 2.91 -10.00
C PRO A 174 14.39 3.95 -9.42
N HIS A 175 13.65 3.62 -8.36
CA HIS A 175 12.74 4.56 -7.71
C HIS A 175 13.48 5.80 -7.17
N LEU A 176 14.63 5.63 -6.53
CA LEU A 176 15.44 6.76 -6.10
C LEU A 176 15.99 7.57 -7.29
N ALA A 177 16.42 6.91 -8.36
CA ALA A 177 16.86 7.60 -9.57
C ALA A 177 15.70 8.44 -10.18
N TRP A 178 14.50 7.90 -10.28
CA TRP A 178 13.31 8.63 -10.75
C TRP A 178 12.93 9.78 -9.83
N ALA A 179 13.08 9.62 -8.52
CA ALA A 179 12.87 10.70 -7.56
C ALA A 179 13.76 11.92 -7.81
N PHE A 180 14.98 11.70 -8.32
CA PHE A 180 15.93 12.75 -8.70
C PHE A 180 15.86 13.14 -10.19
N GLY A 181 14.78 12.77 -10.89
CA GLY A 181 14.52 13.18 -12.27
C GLY A 181 15.25 12.34 -13.34
N SER A 182 15.78 11.16 -12.97
CA SER A 182 16.34 10.23 -13.98
C SER A 182 15.22 9.74 -14.92
N THR A 183 15.54 9.66 -16.21
CA THR A 183 14.64 9.10 -17.23
C THR A 183 14.98 7.65 -17.57
N PHE A 184 15.85 7.01 -16.81
CA PHE A 184 16.23 5.61 -17.03
C PHE A 184 15.00 4.70 -17.05
N ALA A 185 14.89 3.89 -18.08
CA ALA A 185 13.78 2.96 -18.30
C ALA A 185 12.38 3.61 -18.42
N LEU A 186 12.27 4.92 -18.49
CA LEU A 186 11.04 5.64 -18.83
C LEU A 186 10.91 5.83 -20.33
N VAL A 187 9.68 6.04 -20.80
CA VAL A 187 9.45 6.42 -22.19
C VAL A 187 9.98 7.84 -22.42
N PRO A 188 10.67 8.08 -23.57
CA PRO A 188 11.18 9.41 -23.90
C PRO A 188 10.07 10.49 -23.87
N GLY A 189 10.37 11.63 -23.25
CA GLY A 189 9.44 12.76 -23.15
C GLY A 189 8.47 12.70 -21.97
N ARG A 190 8.48 11.65 -21.16
CA ARG A 190 7.69 11.59 -19.93
C ARG A 190 8.30 12.53 -18.87
N THR A 191 7.59 13.58 -18.54
CA THR A 191 7.92 14.46 -17.41
C THR A 191 7.07 14.07 -16.20
N GLY A 192 7.72 13.91 -15.04
CA GLY A 192 7.01 13.67 -13.77
C GLY A 192 6.53 14.98 -13.15
N THR A 193 5.44 14.91 -12.38
CA THR A 193 5.04 15.99 -11.45
C THR A 193 5.92 15.94 -10.18
N MET A 194 5.89 16.99 -9.37
CA MET A 194 6.59 16.99 -8.08
C MET A 194 6.13 15.84 -7.18
N SER A 195 4.83 15.58 -7.14
CA SER A 195 4.27 14.47 -6.36
C SER A 195 4.72 13.10 -6.87
N SER A 196 4.89 12.91 -8.18
CA SER A 196 5.41 11.65 -8.73
C SER A 196 6.86 11.40 -8.33
N HIS A 197 7.71 12.41 -8.38
CA HIS A 197 9.10 12.31 -7.94
C HIS A 197 9.22 12.02 -6.43
N VAL A 198 8.44 12.72 -5.61
CA VAL A 198 8.40 12.48 -4.16
C VAL A 198 7.84 11.10 -3.85
N MET A 199 6.83 10.62 -4.60
CA MET A 199 6.26 9.28 -4.44
C MET A 199 7.32 8.20 -4.72
N ASP A 200 8.09 8.34 -5.80
CA ASP A 200 9.20 7.44 -6.10
C ASP A 200 10.27 7.46 -4.99
N GLY A 201 10.60 8.64 -4.48
CA GLY A 201 11.49 8.77 -3.32
C GLY A 201 10.98 8.04 -2.08
N VAL A 202 9.69 8.14 -1.80
CA VAL A 202 9.04 7.41 -0.69
C VAL A 202 9.08 5.90 -0.92
N PHE A 203 8.85 5.40 -2.14
CA PHE A 203 8.96 3.97 -2.45
C PHE A 203 10.38 3.45 -2.22
N GLY A 204 11.38 4.13 -2.77
CA GLY A 204 12.78 3.77 -2.57
C GLY A 204 13.17 3.78 -1.10
N LEU A 205 12.82 4.84 -0.37
CA LEU A 205 13.16 5.00 1.05
C LEU A 205 12.47 3.95 1.94
N LEU A 206 11.17 3.72 1.77
CA LEU A 206 10.44 2.69 2.51
C LEU A 206 11.01 1.29 2.27
N THR A 207 11.43 1.00 1.04
CA THR A 207 12.10 -0.25 0.70
C THR A 207 13.42 -0.41 1.44
N LEU A 208 14.30 0.60 1.39
CA LEU A 208 15.59 0.57 2.11
C LEU A 208 15.41 0.48 3.63
N LEU A 209 14.46 1.22 4.18
CA LEU A 209 14.13 1.14 5.61
C LEU A 209 13.61 -0.24 6.01
N ALA A 210 12.80 -0.89 5.18
CA ALA A 210 12.34 -2.26 5.43
C ALA A 210 13.49 -3.26 5.43
N VAL A 211 14.41 -3.16 4.47
CA VAL A 211 15.62 -3.98 4.43
C VAL A 211 16.47 -3.74 5.67
N LEU A 212 16.75 -2.49 6.02
CA LEU A 212 17.53 -2.14 7.21
C LEU A 212 16.87 -2.66 8.50
N ALA A 213 15.56 -2.48 8.64
CA ALA A 213 14.81 -2.94 9.81
C ALA A 213 14.78 -4.47 9.91
N SER A 214 14.78 -5.20 8.80
CA SER A 214 14.86 -6.65 8.79
C SER A 214 16.26 -7.18 9.10
N ALA A 215 17.30 -6.45 8.69
CA ALA A 215 18.71 -6.85 8.83
C ALA A 215 19.34 -6.47 10.18
N THR A 216 18.74 -5.57 10.93
CA THR A 216 19.31 -5.06 12.20
C THR A 216 18.50 -5.52 13.41
N GLY A 217 19.17 -5.73 14.56
CA GLY A 217 18.53 -6.12 15.82
C GLY A 217 17.92 -4.93 16.58
N GLY A 218 17.02 -5.21 17.53
CA GLY A 218 16.43 -4.20 18.41
C GLY A 218 14.98 -4.42 18.78
N ALA A 219 14.27 -3.36 19.22
CA ALA A 219 12.86 -3.45 19.58
C ALA A 219 12.02 -3.97 18.41
N LEU A 220 11.21 -5.00 18.66
CA LEU A 220 10.47 -5.70 17.59
C LEU A 220 9.38 -4.85 16.97
N TRP A 221 8.59 -4.14 17.79
CA TRP A 221 7.41 -3.40 17.29
C TRP A 221 7.73 -2.34 16.22
N PRO A 222 8.65 -1.36 16.45
CA PRO A 222 8.94 -0.35 15.42
C PRO A 222 9.49 -0.98 14.14
N ARG A 223 10.29 -2.04 14.26
CA ARG A 223 10.83 -2.76 13.09
C ARG A 223 9.74 -3.44 12.29
N LEU A 224 8.80 -4.12 12.96
CA LEU A 224 7.65 -4.73 12.29
C LEU A 224 6.80 -3.68 11.56
N VAL A 225 6.60 -2.50 12.14
CA VAL A 225 5.87 -1.41 11.48
C VAL A 225 6.58 -0.97 10.19
N VAL A 226 7.90 -0.77 10.26
CA VAL A 226 8.71 -0.35 9.10
C VAL A 226 8.74 -1.43 8.03
N VAL A 227 9.00 -2.70 8.40
CA VAL A 227 8.98 -3.83 7.45
C VAL A 227 7.59 -4.00 6.85
N TRP A 228 6.54 -3.90 7.65
CA TRP A 228 5.16 -4.01 7.20
C TRP A 228 4.83 -2.96 6.15
N LEU A 229 5.07 -1.68 6.44
CA LEU A 229 4.78 -0.59 5.52
C LEU A 229 5.65 -0.66 4.25
N GLY A 230 6.95 -0.90 4.39
CA GLY A 230 7.85 -0.95 3.25
C GLY A 230 7.56 -2.13 2.33
N THR A 231 7.44 -3.34 2.88
CA THR A 231 7.08 -4.51 2.06
C THR A 231 5.65 -4.43 1.51
N GLY A 232 4.71 -3.89 2.28
CA GLY A 232 3.35 -3.64 1.81
C GLY A 232 3.29 -2.64 0.65
N SER A 233 4.08 -1.57 0.72
CA SER A 233 4.24 -0.59 -0.36
C SER A 233 4.86 -1.23 -1.60
N MET A 234 5.95 -2.00 -1.43
CA MET A 234 6.58 -2.73 -2.53
C MET A 234 5.58 -3.65 -3.24
N PHE A 235 4.83 -4.45 -2.47
CA PHE A 235 3.86 -5.39 -3.01
C PHE A 235 2.66 -4.67 -3.65
N GLY A 236 2.01 -3.79 -2.90
CA GLY A 236 0.77 -3.14 -3.34
C GLY A 236 0.98 -2.28 -4.59
N TRP A 237 1.96 -1.40 -4.58
CA TRP A 237 2.27 -0.54 -5.73
C TRP A 237 2.92 -1.31 -6.88
N GLY A 238 3.79 -2.28 -6.58
CA GLY A 238 4.33 -3.17 -7.61
C GLY A 238 3.23 -3.92 -8.36
N ALA A 239 2.28 -4.52 -7.62
CA ALA A 239 1.13 -5.23 -8.20
C ALA A 239 0.20 -4.29 -8.98
N TRP A 240 -0.09 -3.09 -8.44
CA TRP A 240 -0.93 -2.09 -9.10
C TRP A 240 -0.31 -1.60 -10.40
N MET A 241 0.96 -1.22 -10.39
CA MET A 241 1.65 -0.73 -11.59
C MET A 241 1.87 -1.84 -12.62
N LEU A 242 2.15 -3.07 -12.19
CA LEU A 242 2.23 -4.22 -13.09
C LEU A 242 0.87 -4.50 -13.75
N PHE A 243 -0.22 -4.51 -12.98
CA PHE A 243 -1.58 -4.64 -13.51
C PHE A 243 -1.90 -3.53 -14.52
N ALA A 244 -1.63 -2.26 -14.19
CA ALA A 244 -1.87 -1.14 -15.08
C ALA A 244 -1.04 -1.27 -16.38
N THR A 245 0.22 -1.71 -16.28
CA THR A 245 1.10 -1.94 -17.44
C THR A 245 0.56 -3.05 -18.35
N LEU A 246 0.13 -4.17 -17.78
CA LEU A 246 -0.36 -5.32 -18.54
C LEU A 246 -1.73 -5.06 -19.18
N THR A 247 -2.56 -4.22 -18.58
CA THR A 247 -3.88 -3.86 -19.11
C THR A 247 -3.87 -2.64 -20.03
N GLY A 248 -2.71 -1.99 -20.23
CA GLY A 248 -2.60 -0.75 -21.00
C GLY A 248 -3.34 0.42 -20.35
N GLY A 249 -3.45 0.41 -19.02
CA GLY A 249 -4.13 1.45 -18.26
C GLY A 249 -3.46 2.81 -18.39
N PRO A 250 -4.22 3.94 -18.30
CA PRO A 250 -3.68 5.29 -18.45
C PRO A 250 -2.57 5.60 -17.44
N LEU A 251 -2.65 5.04 -16.22
CA LEU A 251 -1.61 5.20 -15.19
C LEU A 251 -0.26 4.59 -15.58
N ALA A 252 -0.27 3.66 -16.52
CA ALA A 252 0.91 3.02 -17.08
C ALA A 252 1.15 3.42 -18.55
N ALA A 253 0.46 4.45 -19.03
CA ALA A 253 0.71 4.98 -20.37
C ALA A 253 2.21 5.30 -20.51
N GLY A 254 2.85 4.65 -21.50
CA GLY A 254 4.29 4.74 -21.67
C GLY A 254 5.16 3.94 -20.68
N SER A 255 4.62 2.92 -19.99
CA SER A 255 5.45 1.99 -19.22
C SER A 255 6.28 1.10 -20.14
N THR A 256 7.51 0.79 -19.72
CA THR A 256 8.42 -0.08 -20.45
C THR A 256 8.42 -1.50 -19.89
N LEU A 257 8.91 -2.47 -20.68
CA LEU A 257 9.14 -3.84 -20.20
C LEU A 257 10.15 -3.89 -19.04
N ILE A 258 11.10 -2.93 -19.00
CA ILE A 258 12.06 -2.83 -17.91
C ILE A 258 11.34 -2.45 -16.61
N GLN A 259 10.42 -1.48 -16.67
CA GLN A 259 9.59 -1.12 -15.50
C GLN A 259 8.73 -2.29 -15.04
N ALA A 260 8.10 -3.03 -15.97
CA ALA A 260 7.36 -4.25 -15.62
C ALA A 260 8.24 -5.28 -14.92
N GLY A 261 9.49 -5.44 -15.36
CA GLY A 261 10.50 -6.28 -14.71
C GLY A 261 10.83 -5.79 -13.29
N VAL A 262 11.03 -4.48 -13.09
CA VAL A 262 11.25 -3.88 -11.76
C VAL A 262 10.09 -4.19 -10.83
N TYR A 263 8.84 -3.97 -11.26
CA TYR A 263 7.65 -4.24 -10.44
C TYR A 263 7.49 -5.73 -10.10
N THR A 264 7.82 -6.63 -11.05
CA THR A 264 7.76 -8.08 -10.80
C THR A 264 8.77 -8.50 -9.74
N VAL A 265 10.02 -8.05 -9.85
CA VAL A 265 11.06 -8.32 -8.83
C VAL A 265 10.68 -7.70 -7.48
N GLN A 266 10.14 -6.49 -7.48
CA GLN A 266 9.68 -5.79 -6.29
C GLN A 266 8.61 -6.59 -5.51
N ILE A 267 7.62 -7.15 -6.20
CA ILE A 267 6.58 -8.00 -5.60
C ILE A 267 7.20 -9.23 -4.94
N GLY A 268 8.08 -9.93 -5.65
CA GLY A 268 8.77 -11.12 -5.13
C GLY A 268 9.66 -10.80 -3.92
N ALA A 269 10.43 -9.71 -3.99
CA ALA A 269 11.28 -9.24 -2.91
C ALA A 269 10.46 -8.86 -1.66
N ALA A 270 9.32 -8.20 -1.82
CA ALA A 270 8.42 -7.84 -0.72
C ALA A 270 7.97 -9.06 0.07
N VAL A 271 7.49 -10.09 -0.62
CA VAL A 271 7.06 -11.36 0.01
C VAL A 271 8.22 -12.05 0.69
N ALA A 272 9.39 -12.10 0.05
CA ALA A 272 10.57 -12.79 0.59
C ALA A 272 11.12 -12.08 1.85
N VAL A 273 11.21 -10.74 1.87
CA VAL A 273 11.63 -9.96 3.04
C VAL A 273 10.64 -10.16 4.20
N LEU A 274 9.33 -10.09 3.93
CA LEU A 274 8.30 -10.30 4.96
C LEU A 274 8.33 -11.73 5.52
N ALA A 275 8.53 -12.74 4.68
CA ALA A 275 8.66 -14.14 5.09
C ALA A 275 9.92 -14.38 5.94
N GLY A 276 11.02 -13.69 5.62
CA GLY A 276 12.27 -13.76 6.38
C GLY A 276 12.09 -13.30 7.84
N VAL A 277 11.37 -12.23 8.07
CA VAL A 277 11.06 -11.72 9.42
C VAL A 277 10.21 -12.71 10.22
N ARG A 278 9.23 -13.37 9.60
CA ARG A 278 8.39 -14.38 10.25
C ARG A 278 9.21 -15.59 10.74
N GLN A 279 10.17 -16.04 9.94
CA GLN A 279 11.02 -17.20 10.31
C GLN A 279 11.89 -16.90 11.53
N VAL A 280 12.40 -15.69 11.64
CA VAL A 280 13.23 -15.28 12.78
C VAL A 280 12.39 -15.20 14.07
N SER A 281 11.22 -14.60 14.02
CA SER A 281 10.30 -14.50 15.17
C SER A 281 9.87 -15.89 15.66
N TYR A 282 9.64 -16.84 14.77
CA TYR A 282 9.23 -18.20 15.10
C TYR A 282 10.35 -19.01 15.76
N ARG A 283 11.60 -18.90 15.29
CA ARG A 283 12.75 -19.62 15.87
C ARG A 283 13.15 -19.09 17.25
N GLY A 284 13.03 -17.82 17.52
CA GLY A 284 13.26 -17.23 18.85
C GLY A 284 12.23 -17.69 19.90
N SER A 285 11.01 -18.03 19.48
CA SER A 285 9.94 -18.53 20.37
C SER A 285 10.08 -20.04 20.70
N ARG A 286 10.83 -20.83 19.92
CA ARG A 286 11.06 -22.25 20.21
C ARG A 286 11.95 -22.53 21.43
N SER A 287 12.66 -21.52 21.95
CA SER A 287 13.39 -21.63 23.21
C SER A 287 12.54 -21.27 24.45
N GLY A 288 11.31 -20.81 24.26
CA GLY A 288 10.32 -20.60 25.30
C GLY A 288 8.99 -21.26 24.90
N THR A 289 8.72 -22.39 25.46
CA THR A 289 7.81 -23.46 25.02
C THR A 289 6.32 -23.13 24.88
N ASP A 290 5.80 -21.88 24.99
CA ASP A 290 4.34 -21.71 25.10
C ASP A 290 3.67 -20.54 24.33
N ALA A 291 4.42 -19.67 23.68
CA ALA A 291 3.81 -18.43 23.17
C ALA A 291 3.11 -18.56 21.79
N LEU A 292 3.36 -19.62 21.02
CA LEU A 292 2.81 -19.77 19.66
C LEU A 292 1.66 -20.76 19.51
N ALA A 293 1.42 -21.60 20.50
CA ALA A 293 0.17 -22.37 20.56
C ALA A 293 -1.07 -21.46 20.76
N LEU A 294 -0.87 -20.24 21.26
CA LEU A 294 -1.93 -19.24 21.43
C LEU A 294 -2.25 -18.43 20.16
N ALA A 295 -1.40 -18.43 19.15
CA ALA A 295 -1.65 -17.66 17.91
C ALA A 295 -2.39 -18.47 16.83
N ALA A 296 -2.55 -19.77 17.04
CA ALA A 296 -3.27 -20.68 16.14
C ALA A 296 -4.68 -21.03 16.63
N ARG A 297 -5.10 -20.52 17.82
CA ARG A 297 -6.47 -20.68 18.35
C ARG A 297 -7.25 -19.40 18.25
#